data_96a25efe581a13790b4595d2d1ee591c
#
_entry.id   96a25efe581a13790b4595d2d1ee591c
#
_cell.length_a   1.000
_cell.length_b   1.000
_cell.length_c   1.000
_cell.angle_alpha   90.00
_cell.angle_beta   90.00
_cell.angle_gamma   90.00
#
_symmetry.space_group_name_H-M   'P 1'
#
loop_
_entity.id
_entity.type
_entity.pdbx_description
1 polymer ?
#
loop_
_entity_poly.entity_id
_entity_poly.type
_entity_poly.pdbx_seq_one_letter_code
_entity_poly.pdbx_strand_id
1 'polypeptide(L)'
;MNKLNDTVYPIILGFNVSPNVGTMKTSINYSIVSDNKPLVPDVMKISKQVNDNTAIVLLDTPASSGSLTTNIEGSREIFKFEVTKTGRTGKSTSTTRYLCYSGGNPANTITEEVINSLNKHSATGVNFNPTVVTKNNDYIWLVIPNYLTIHGVKSAGFDVLLSAPQTITTSFGTFKAYRTINTLTAQSWNLVIS
;
A
#
# COMPACT_ATOMS: atom_id res chain seq x y z
N MET A 1 2.68 -46.01 -11.22
CA MET A 1 3.13 -44.90 -10.36
C MET A 1 2.78 -43.58 -11.02
N ASN A 2 1.82 -42.87 -10.47
CA ASN A 2 1.35 -41.59 -11.07
C ASN A 2 2.35 -40.49 -10.81
N LYS A 3 3.12 -40.11 -11.83
CA LYS A 3 4.01 -38.93 -11.83
C LYS A 3 3.28 -37.56 -11.92
N LEU A 4 1.94 -37.54 -11.86
CA LEU A 4 1.16 -36.33 -12.07
C LEU A 4 1.04 -35.41 -10.84
N ASN A 5 1.34 -35.86 -9.63
CA ASN A 5 1.11 -35.08 -8.43
C ASN A 5 2.32 -34.33 -7.89
N ASP A 6 3.50 -34.46 -8.49
CA ASP A 6 4.74 -33.95 -7.91
C ASP A 6 5.09 -32.49 -8.27
N THR A 7 4.38 -31.89 -9.22
CA THR A 7 4.76 -30.57 -9.74
C THR A 7 3.99 -29.37 -9.16
N VAL A 8 2.97 -29.59 -8.33
CA VAL A 8 2.02 -28.54 -7.96
C VAL A 8 2.20 -27.99 -6.54
N TYR A 9 2.99 -28.59 -5.68
CA TYR A 9 3.10 -28.22 -4.26
C TYR A 9 4.48 -27.71 -3.88
N PRO A 10 4.61 -26.75 -2.96
CA PRO A 10 3.59 -26.15 -2.09
C PRO A 10 2.68 -25.15 -2.81
N ILE A 11 1.44 -24.99 -2.30
CA ILE A 11 0.49 -23.97 -2.75
C ILE A 11 0.41 -22.88 -1.69
N ILE A 12 0.55 -21.63 -2.09
CA ILE A 12 0.23 -20.48 -1.25
C ILE A 12 -1.30 -20.35 -1.24
N LEU A 13 -1.93 -20.58 -0.08
CA LEU A 13 -3.37 -20.40 0.11
C LEU A 13 -3.74 -18.97 0.41
N GLY A 14 -2.94 -18.32 1.24
CA GLY A 14 -3.20 -16.96 1.67
C GLY A 14 -1.92 -16.18 1.92
N PHE A 15 -1.92 -14.96 1.43
CA PHE A 15 -0.94 -13.94 1.76
C PHE A 15 -1.67 -12.60 1.84
N ASN A 16 -2.08 -12.24 3.06
CA ASN A 16 -2.83 -11.02 3.30
C ASN A 16 -1.96 -10.00 4.03
N VAL A 17 -1.85 -8.82 3.44
CA VAL A 17 -1.11 -7.66 3.96
C VAL A 17 -2.10 -6.56 4.27
N SER A 18 -2.24 -6.23 5.55
CA SER A 18 -3.24 -5.30 6.08
C SER A 18 -2.58 -4.14 6.82
N PRO A 19 -2.28 -3.03 6.15
CA PRO A 19 -1.73 -1.84 6.78
C PRO A 19 -2.77 -1.13 7.65
N ASN A 20 -2.35 -0.72 8.84
CA ASN A 20 -3.08 0.20 9.71
C ASN A 20 -2.31 1.52 9.80
N VAL A 21 -2.71 2.50 9.01
CA VAL A 21 -2.03 3.80 8.92
C VAL A 21 -2.18 4.64 10.19
N GLY A 22 -3.21 4.38 11.01
CA GLY A 22 -3.38 5.05 12.31
C GLY A 22 -2.31 4.66 13.32
N THR A 23 -1.87 3.40 13.31
CA THR A 23 -0.78 2.89 14.16
C THR A 23 0.56 2.83 13.45
N MET A 24 0.62 3.17 12.14
CA MET A 24 1.79 3.03 11.27
C MET A 24 2.40 1.62 11.28
N LYS A 25 1.52 0.60 11.32
CA LYS A 25 1.92 -0.81 11.32
C LYS A 25 1.20 -1.59 10.23
N THR A 26 1.85 -2.64 9.75
CA THR A 26 1.28 -3.59 8.77
C THR A 26 1.24 -4.98 9.40
N SER A 27 0.07 -5.58 9.42
CA SER A 27 -0.11 -7.00 9.78
C SER A 27 -0.06 -7.86 8.52
N ILE A 28 0.68 -8.96 8.59
CA ILE A 28 0.86 -9.91 7.49
C ILE A 28 0.40 -11.27 7.99
N ASN A 29 -0.61 -11.85 7.34
CA ASN A 29 -1.07 -13.19 7.58
C ASN A 29 -0.75 -14.07 6.38
N TYR A 30 -0.22 -15.25 6.62
CA TYR A 30 0.18 -16.17 5.56
C TYR A 30 -0.25 -17.59 5.87
N SER A 31 -0.54 -18.36 4.81
CA SER A 31 -0.83 -19.78 4.91
C SER A 31 -0.44 -20.50 3.62
N ILE A 32 0.01 -21.74 3.78
CA ILE A 32 0.32 -22.66 2.69
C ILE A 32 -0.43 -23.96 2.89
N VAL A 33 -0.76 -24.63 1.80
CA VAL A 33 -1.28 -26.00 1.81
C VAL A 33 -0.37 -26.91 1.02
N SER A 34 -0.28 -28.11 1.49
CA SER A 34 0.11 -29.26 0.70
C SER A 34 -0.97 -30.34 0.79
N ASP A 35 -1.00 -31.16 -0.25
CA ASP A 35 -1.70 -32.41 -0.42
C ASP A 35 -2.04 -33.14 0.89
N ASN A 36 -3.18 -32.87 1.52
CA ASN A 36 -3.75 -33.56 2.66
C ASN A 36 -2.80 -33.92 3.82
N LYS A 37 -1.59 -33.40 3.84
CA LYS A 37 -0.61 -33.52 4.93
C LYS A 37 0.01 -32.17 5.21
N PRO A 38 0.23 -31.79 6.46
CA PRO A 38 0.98 -30.59 6.77
C PRO A 38 2.37 -30.71 6.15
N LEU A 39 2.59 -29.95 5.06
CA LEU A 39 3.90 -29.79 4.45
C LEU A 39 4.64 -28.72 5.22
N VAL A 40 5.71 -29.09 5.87
CA VAL A 40 6.70 -28.13 6.33
C VAL A 40 7.58 -27.80 5.11
N PRO A 41 7.57 -26.55 4.59
CA PRO A 41 8.46 -26.17 3.51
C PRO A 41 9.93 -26.25 3.98
N ASP A 42 10.87 -26.41 3.06
CA ASP A 42 12.29 -26.31 3.40
C ASP A 42 12.73 -24.86 3.55
N VAL A 43 12.13 -23.98 2.75
CA VAL A 43 12.29 -22.53 2.86
C VAL A 43 10.92 -21.88 2.78
N MET A 44 10.65 -21.00 3.74
CA MET A 44 9.54 -20.08 3.74
C MET A 44 10.06 -18.73 4.14
N LYS A 45 9.93 -17.74 3.24
CA LYS A 45 10.51 -16.42 3.42
C LYS A 45 9.48 -15.33 3.16
N ILE A 46 9.35 -14.40 4.09
CA ILE A 46 8.64 -13.15 3.89
C ILE A 46 9.65 -12.03 3.91
N SER A 47 9.64 -11.20 2.88
CA SER A 47 10.50 -10.03 2.76
C SER A 47 9.68 -8.78 2.50
N LYS A 48 10.25 -7.64 2.90
CA LYS A 48 9.71 -6.29 2.66
C LYS A 48 10.76 -5.45 1.96
N GLN A 49 10.37 -4.78 0.89
CA GLN A 49 11.15 -3.72 0.24
C GLN A 49 10.47 -2.37 0.51
N VAL A 50 11.23 -1.41 1.02
CA VAL A 50 10.77 -0.05 1.31
C VAL A 50 11.30 0.88 0.22
N ASN A 51 10.41 1.55 -0.50
CA ASN A 51 10.72 2.37 -1.67
C ASN A 51 11.59 1.59 -2.67
N ASP A 52 12.77 2.10 -3.04
CA ASP A 52 13.73 1.45 -3.93
C ASP A 52 14.91 0.80 -3.19
N ASN A 53 14.82 0.67 -1.87
CA ASN A 53 15.88 0.06 -1.06
C ASN A 53 15.95 -1.46 -1.27
N THR A 54 17.02 -2.07 -0.83
CA THR A 54 17.16 -3.53 -0.81
C THR A 54 16.09 -4.15 0.10
N ALA A 55 15.50 -5.26 -0.36
CA ALA A 55 14.52 -5.98 0.44
C ALA A 55 15.15 -6.56 1.70
N ILE A 56 14.45 -6.42 2.84
CA ILE A 56 14.83 -7.02 4.11
C ILE A 56 13.97 -8.26 4.39
N VAL A 57 14.54 -9.25 5.04
CA VAL A 57 13.82 -10.46 5.47
C VAL A 57 13.12 -10.18 6.78
N LEU A 58 11.79 -10.38 6.80
CA LEU A 58 10.96 -10.26 7.98
C LEU A 58 10.78 -11.60 8.70
N LEU A 59 10.75 -12.68 7.92
CA LEU A 59 10.57 -14.03 8.42
C LEU A 59 11.29 -15.02 7.49
N ASP A 60 12.05 -15.93 8.07
CA ASP A 60 12.74 -17.01 7.38
C ASP A 60 12.68 -18.25 8.30
N THR A 61 11.52 -18.90 8.32
CA THR A 61 11.25 -20.04 9.21
C THR A 61 10.29 -21.00 8.51
N PRO A 62 10.57 -22.30 8.47
CA PRO A 62 9.63 -23.26 7.91
C PRO A 62 8.38 -23.39 8.79
N ALA A 63 7.27 -22.84 8.33
CA ALA A 63 5.97 -22.94 8.98
C ALA A 63 4.86 -23.06 7.92
N SER A 64 3.73 -23.67 8.26
CA SER A 64 2.59 -23.81 7.35
C SER A 64 1.65 -22.61 7.37
N SER A 65 1.64 -21.84 8.45
CA SER A 65 0.85 -20.62 8.60
C SER A 65 1.37 -19.78 9.75
N GLY A 66 0.98 -18.50 9.78
CA GLY A 66 1.29 -17.58 10.85
C GLY A 66 0.92 -16.16 10.57
N SER A 67 1.32 -15.29 11.50
CA SER A 67 1.16 -13.85 11.39
C SER A 67 2.39 -13.12 11.91
N LEU A 68 2.66 -11.96 11.36
CA LEU A 68 3.69 -11.05 11.85
C LEU A 68 3.25 -9.59 11.67
N THR A 69 3.91 -8.69 12.37
CA THR A 69 3.65 -7.24 12.27
C THR A 69 4.96 -6.51 12.01
N THR A 70 4.94 -5.54 11.10
CA THR A 70 6.06 -4.65 10.80
C THR A 70 5.59 -3.20 10.78
N ASN A 71 6.52 -2.23 10.88
CA ASN A 71 6.20 -0.82 10.75
C ASN A 71 5.96 -0.43 9.29
N ILE A 72 5.19 0.64 9.06
CA ILE A 72 5.13 1.35 7.77
C ILE A 72 6.30 2.35 7.78
N GLU A 73 7.23 2.21 6.84
CA GLU A 73 8.50 2.94 6.80
C GLU A 73 8.73 3.67 5.47
N GLY A 74 7.86 3.46 4.48
CA GLY A 74 8.02 4.06 3.17
C GLY A 74 6.73 4.51 2.52
N SER A 75 6.86 5.34 1.50
CA SER A 75 5.75 5.75 0.64
C SER A 75 5.24 4.59 -0.23
N ARG A 76 6.11 3.63 -0.53
CA ARG A 76 5.81 2.37 -1.20
C ARG A 76 6.47 1.22 -0.44
N GLU A 77 5.72 0.18 -0.15
CA GLU A 77 6.23 -1.07 0.43
C GLU A 77 5.78 -2.26 -0.42
N ILE A 78 6.74 -3.11 -0.80
CA ILE A 78 6.48 -4.35 -1.53
C ILE A 78 6.75 -5.50 -0.58
N PHE A 79 5.73 -6.31 -0.33
CA PHE A 79 5.83 -7.52 0.48
C PHE A 79 5.84 -8.71 -0.46
N LYS A 80 6.80 -9.62 -0.26
CA LYS A 80 6.95 -10.85 -1.04
C LYS A 80 6.96 -12.05 -0.11
N PHE A 81 6.20 -13.07 -0.50
CA PHE A 81 6.15 -14.38 0.15
C PHE A 81 6.67 -15.45 -0.79
N GLU A 82 7.67 -16.19 -0.36
CA GLU A 82 8.34 -17.26 -1.13
C GLU A 82 8.35 -18.55 -0.35
N VAL A 83 8.03 -19.64 -1.04
CA VAL A 83 7.98 -20.99 -0.45
C VAL A 83 8.66 -21.97 -1.40
N THR A 84 9.57 -22.77 -0.87
CA THR A 84 10.20 -23.85 -1.63
C THR A 84 10.20 -25.16 -0.84
N LYS A 85 10.19 -26.27 -1.55
CA LYS A 85 10.35 -27.63 -1.00
C LYS A 85 11.21 -28.42 -1.96
N THR A 86 12.21 -29.14 -1.44
CA THR A 86 13.11 -29.98 -2.22
C THR A 86 12.32 -30.94 -3.11
N GLY A 87 12.69 -31.01 -4.37
CA GLY A 87 12.00 -31.83 -5.36
C GLY A 87 10.65 -31.28 -5.83
N ARG A 88 10.29 -30.05 -5.47
CA ARG A 88 9.03 -29.37 -5.84
C ARG A 88 9.30 -28.01 -6.48
N THR A 89 8.34 -27.53 -7.27
CA THR A 89 8.43 -26.18 -7.85
C THR A 89 8.16 -25.14 -6.77
N GLY A 90 9.08 -24.21 -6.57
CA GLY A 90 8.89 -23.06 -5.68
C GLY A 90 7.74 -22.17 -6.10
N LYS A 91 7.07 -21.56 -5.14
CA LYS A 91 5.96 -20.62 -5.33
C LYS A 91 6.29 -19.29 -4.69
N SER A 92 5.85 -18.20 -5.33
CA SER A 92 5.96 -16.87 -4.74
C SER A 92 4.74 -16.02 -5.08
N THR A 93 4.43 -15.09 -4.21
CA THR A 93 3.44 -14.03 -4.44
C THR A 93 3.95 -12.73 -3.85
N SER A 94 3.47 -11.61 -4.38
CA SER A 94 3.82 -10.29 -3.84
C SER A 94 2.62 -9.37 -3.83
N THR A 95 2.64 -8.38 -2.94
CA THR A 95 1.67 -7.29 -2.90
C THR A 95 2.37 -5.98 -2.61
N THR A 96 1.89 -4.91 -3.24
CA THR A 96 2.40 -3.55 -3.03
C THR A 96 1.39 -2.74 -2.23
N ARG A 97 1.89 -1.92 -1.31
CA ARG A 97 1.12 -0.93 -0.54
C ARG A 97 1.74 0.44 -0.72
N TYR A 98 0.88 1.44 -0.83
CA TYR A 98 1.25 2.85 -0.97
C TYR A 98 0.67 3.64 0.18
N LEU A 99 1.47 4.53 0.76
CA LEU A 99 1.03 5.52 1.75
C LEU A 99 0.59 6.77 1.00
N CYS A 100 -0.69 7.10 1.11
CA CYS A 100 -1.30 8.27 0.51
C CYS A 100 -1.90 9.18 1.58
N TYR A 101 -2.17 10.45 1.22
CA TYR A 101 -2.81 11.39 2.14
C TYR A 101 -3.91 12.18 1.42
N SER A 102 -4.93 12.59 2.17
CA SER A 102 -5.95 13.52 1.68
C SER A 102 -6.53 14.36 2.81
N GLY A 103 -6.98 15.56 2.47
CA GLY A 103 -7.65 16.42 3.45
C GLY A 103 -7.86 17.83 2.95
N GLY A 104 -8.64 18.62 3.70
CA GLY A 104 -8.76 20.06 3.54
C GLY A 104 -7.64 20.79 4.27
N ASN A 105 -7.01 21.78 3.63
CA ASN A 105 -6.02 22.66 4.24
C ASN A 105 -5.95 23.98 3.47
N PRO A 106 -5.87 25.16 4.13
CA PRO A 106 -5.85 26.47 3.45
C PRO A 106 -4.51 26.81 2.79
N ALA A 107 -3.44 26.08 3.07
CA ALA A 107 -2.12 26.34 2.49
C ALA A 107 -2.14 26.11 0.97
N ASN A 108 -1.51 27.01 0.22
CA ASN A 108 -1.37 26.90 -1.24
C ASN A 108 -0.07 26.19 -1.68
N THR A 109 0.81 25.88 -0.73
CA THR A 109 2.08 25.18 -0.95
C THR A 109 2.16 24.00 -0.02
N ILE A 110 2.66 22.86 -0.53
CA ILE A 110 2.83 21.65 0.28
C ILE A 110 4.08 21.79 1.17
N THR A 111 3.91 21.48 2.45
CA THR A 111 4.98 21.37 3.43
C THR A 111 4.79 20.09 4.23
N GLU A 112 5.79 19.70 5.02
CA GLU A 112 5.66 18.54 5.90
C GLU A 112 4.55 18.75 6.95
N GLU A 113 4.37 19.99 7.43
CA GLU A 113 3.28 20.35 8.35
C GLU A 113 1.91 20.16 7.68
N VAL A 114 1.75 20.58 6.43
CA VAL A 114 0.52 20.34 5.66
C VAL A 114 0.25 18.84 5.53
N ILE A 115 1.25 18.04 5.11
CA ILE A 115 1.08 16.58 5.00
C ILE A 115 0.67 15.97 6.33
N ASN A 116 1.29 16.38 7.44
CA ASN A 116 0.99 15.84 8.77
C ASN A 116 -0.41 16.19 9.26
N SER A 117 -1.04 17.25 8.72
CA SER A 117 -2.43 17.62 8.99
C SER A 117 -3.45 16.81 8.20
N LEU A 118 -3.03 16.10 7.14
CA LEU A 118 -3.91 15.33 6.27
C LEU A 118 -4.16 13.91 6.83
N ASN A 119 -5.28 13.33 6.42
CA ASN A 119 -5.61 11.94 6.72
C ASN A 119 -4.71 10.99 5.94
N LYS A 120 -4.19 9.97 6.60
CA LYS A 120 -3.37 8.91 6.01
C LYS A 120 -4.25 7.80 5.44
N HIS A 121 -3.84 7.24 4.31
CA HIS A 121 -4.50 6.12 3.64
C HIS A 121 -3.46 5.08 3.21
N SER A 122 -3.86 3.81 3.21
CA SER A 122 -3.09 2.76 2.55
C SER A 122 -3.83 2.29 1.31
N ALA A 123 -3.13 2.26 0.18
CA ALA A 123 -3.70 1.91 -1.11
C ALA A 123 -2.87 0.84 -1.84
N THR A 124 -3.48 0.16 -2.79
CA THR A 124 -2.79 -0.73 -3.75
C THR A 124 -2.47 -0.04 -5.07
N GLY A 125 -2.94 1.18 -5.25
CA GLY A 125 -2.77 2.03 -6.42
C GLY A 125 -3.30 3.43 -6.16
N VAL A 126 -3.62 4.18 -7.20
CA VAL A 126 -4.11 5.56 -7.11
C VAL A 126 -5.56 5.65 -6.60
N ASN A 127 -6.36 4.58 -6.75
CA ASN A 127 -7.81 4.57 -6.47
C ASN A 127 -8.10 4.36 -4.98
N PHE A 128 -7.71 5.28 -4.10
CA PHE A 128 -8.00 5.18 -2.67
C PHE A 128 -9.29 5.92 -2.24
N ASN A 129 -9.95 6.64 -3.16
CA ASN A 129 -11.30 7.22 -3.07
C ASN A 129 -11.67 7.79 -1.67
N PRO A 130 -10.98 8.82 -1.21
CA PRO A 130 -11.18 9.34 0.13
C PRO A 130 -12.42 10.20 0.24
N THR A 131 -13.00 10.26 1.44
CA THR A 131 -13.89 11.34 1.84
C THR A 131 -13.06 12.47 2.47
N VAL A 132 -13.15 13.67 1.93
CA VAL A 132 -12.43 14.86 2.41
C VAL A 132 -13.43 15.85 2.98
N VAL A 133 -13.19 16.32 4.18
CA VAL A 133 -13.95 17.43 4.79
C VAL A 133 -13.11 18.70 4.67
N THR A 134 -13.70 19.74 4.05
CA THR A 134 -13.09 21.08 3.94
C THR A 134 -13.74 22.03 4.93
N LYS A 135 -12.98 23.05 5.35
CA LYS A 135 -13.46 24.29 5.94
C LYS A 135 -13.54 25.37 4.85
N ASN A 136 -14.08 26.54 5.19
CA ASN A 136 -14.04 27.68 4.27
C ASN A 136 -12.60 28.09 3.97
N ASN A 137 -12.32 28.32 2.70
CA ASN A 137 -11.00 28.68 2.16
C ASN A 137 -9.96 27.55 2.18
N ASP A 138 -10.36 26.27 2.40
CA ASP A 138 -9.47 25.13 2.22
C ASP A 138 -9.32 24.79 0.73
N TYR A 139 -8.15 24.29 0.37
CA TYR A 139 -7.96 23.43 -0.80
C TYR A 139 -8.19 21.97 -0.40
N ILE A 140 -8.64 21.13 -1.32
CA ILE A 140 -8.48 19.68 -1.18
C ILE A 140 -7.06 19.35 -1.62
N TRP A 141 -6.32 18.69 -0.75
CA TRP A 141 -5.03 18.11 -1.03
C TRP A 141 -5.14 16.60 -1.21
N LEU A 142 -4.46 16.09 -2.26
CA LEU A 142 -4.25 14.67 -2.55
C LEU A 142 -2.76 14.46 -2.70
N VAL A 143 -2.17 13.66 -1.81
CA VAL A 143 -0.73 13.40 -1.79
C VAL A 143 -0.51 11.91 -2.00
N ILE A 144 0.21 11.58 -3.06
CA ILE A 144 0.49 10.21 -3.49
C ILE A 144 1.99 10.02 -3.69
N PRO A 145 2.52 8.80 -3.50
CA PRO A 145 3.91 8.48 -3.84
C PRO A 145 4.25 8.86 -5.28
N ASN A 146 5.48 9.28 -5.53
CA ASN A 146 5.95 9.66 -6.87
C ASN A 146 5.84 8.55 -7.92
N TYR A 147 5.68 7.28 -7.49
CA TYR A 147 5.43 6.10 -8.34
C TYR A 147 4.03 6.09 -8.97
N LEU A 148 3.11 6.89 -8.45
CA LEU A 148 1.72 6.99 -8.92
C LEU A 148 1.48 8.31 -9.66
N THR A 149 0.39 8.34 -10.44
CA THR A 149 -0.06 9.56 -11.13
C THR A 149 -1.58 9.62 -11.06
N ILE A 150 -2.14 10.76 -10.68
CA ILE A 150 -3.57 11.05 -10.75
C ILE A 150 -3.86 11.56 -12.17
N HIS A 151 -4.78 10.90 -12.87
CA HIS A 151 -5.24 11.30 -14.19
C HIS A 151 -6.54 12.10 -14.15
N GLY A 152 -7.35 11.89 -13.11
CA GLY A 152 -8.59 12.60 -12.92
C GLY A 152 -9.14 12.43 -11.52
N VAL A 153 -9.94 13.40 -11.09
CA VAL A 153 -10.67 13.35 -9.82
C VAL A 153 -12.10 13.81 -10.06
N LYS A 154 -13.06 13.08 -9.52
CA LYS A 154 -14.48 13.44 -9.58
C LYS A 154 -15.08 13.47 -8.17
N SER A 155 -16.10 14.31 -8.00
CA SER A 155 -17.00 14.30 -6.83
C SER A 155 -18.44 14.44 -7.30
N ALA A 156 -19.32 13.56 -6.84
CA ALA A 156 -20.72 13.51 -7.29
C ALA A 156 -20.88 13.49 -8.83
N GLY A 157 -19.92 12.87 -9.56
CA GLY A 157 -19.93 12.79 -11.02
C GLY A 157 -19.30 13.98 -11.76
N PHE A 158 -18.99 15.08 -11.08
CA PHE A 158 -18.36 16.27 -11.64
C PHE A 158 -16.84 16.24 -11.48
N ASP A 159 -16.12 16.78 -12.47
CA ASP A 159 -14.67 16.89 -12.42
C ASP A 159 -14.21 17.90 -11.36
N VAL A 160 -13.26 17.47 -10.54
CA VAL A 160 -12.55 18.32 -9.58
C VAL A 160 -11.22 18.75 -10.22
N LEU A 161 -11.11 20.02 -10.56
CA LEU A 161 -9.92 20.53 -11.23
C LEU A 161 -8.76 20.66 -10.24
N LEU A 162 -7.63 20.03 -10.59
CA LEU A 162 -6.40 20.05 -9.80
C LEU A 162 -5.34 20.96 -10.46
N SER A 163 -4.50 21.56 -9.63
CA SER A 163 -3.27 22.22 -10.09
C SER A 163 -2.22 21.19 -10.51
N ALA A 164 -1.18 21.63 -11.21
CA ALA A 164 0.01 20.81 -11.41
C ALA A 164 0.57 20.35 -10.06
N PRO A 165 1.10 19.11 -9.96
CA PRO A 165 1.59 18.56 -8.70
C PRO A 165 2.85 19.30 -8.23
N GLN A 166 2.94 19.50 -6.93
CA GLN A 166 4.16 19.88 -6.23
C GLN A 166 4.88 18.62 -5.72
N THR A 167 6.20 18.62 -5.79
CA THR A 167 7.00 17.50 -5.26
C THR A 167 7.48 17.82 -3.85
N ILE A 168 7.36 16.85 -2.94
CA ILE A 168 7.89 16.94 -1.58
C ILE A 168 8.56 15.64 -1.18
N THR A 169 9.69 15.74 -0.48
CA THR A 169 10.39 14.59 0.13
C THR A 169 10.26 14.66 1.64
N THR A 170 9.85 13.55 2.25
CA THR A 170 9.72 13.33 3.69
C THR A 170 10.56 12.14 4.11
N SER A 171 10.55 11.79 5.41
CA SER A 171 11.18 10.56 5.93
C SER A 171 10.61 9.27 5.30
N PHE A 172 9.37 9.30 4.79
CA PHE A 172 8.73 8.15 4.12
C PHE A 172 9.07 8.04 2.62
N GLY A 173 9.69 9.05 2.03
CA GLY A 173 10.03 9.10 0.61
C GLY A 173 9.49 10.33 -0.11
N THR A 174 9.51 10.28 -1.44
CA THR A 174 9.09 11.39 -2.29
C THR A 174 7.64 11.22 -2.74
N PHE A 175 6.88 12.31 -2.68
CA PHE A 175 5.45 12.38 -3.02
C PHE A 175 5.18 13.46 -4.07
N LYS A 176 4.11 13.26 -4.83
CA LYS A 176 3.43 14.26 -5.64
C LYS A 176 2.19 14.74 -4.88
N ALA A 177 2.09 16.03 -4.64
CA ALA A 177 0.98 16.67 -3.94
C ALA A 177 0.16 17.51 -4.93
N TYR A 178 -1.08 17.13 -5.13
CA TYR A 178 -2.06 17.83 -5.95
C TYR A 178 -3.02 18.58 -5.04
N ARG A 179 -3.42 19.76 -5.44
CA ARG A 179 -4.50 20.49 -4.77
C ARG A 179 -5.55 20.98 -5.75
N THR A 180 -6.74 21.30 -5.28
CA THR A 180 -7.73 22.02 -6.10
C THR A 180 -7.19 23.36 -6.57
N ILE A 181 -7.59 23.80 -7.76
CA ILE A 181 -7.15 25.10 -8.31
C ILE A 181 -7.61 26.24 -7.40
N ASN A 182 -8.87 26.16 -6.95
CA ASN A 182 -9.50 27.16 -6.09
C ASN A 182 -9.72 26.63 -4.68
N THR A 183 -9.84 27.53 -3.72
CA THR A 183 -10.34 27.23 -2.37
C THR A 183 -11.81 26.89 -2.44
N LEU A 184 -12.26 26.09 -1.46
CA LEU A 184 -13.59 25.55 -1.38
C LEU A 184 -14.32 26.03 -0.13
N THR A 185 -15.62 25.85 -0.13
CA THR A 185 -16.47 26.09 1.05
C THR A 185 -16.46 24.87 1.98
N ALA A 186 -16.95 25.06 3.22
CA ALA A 186 -17.06 23.99 4.21
C ALA A 186 -18.09 22.95 3.78
N GLN A 187 -17.62 21.76 3.39
CA GLN A 187 -18.47 20.61 3.06
C GLN A 187 -17.69 19.30 3.04
N SER A 188 -18.41 18.20 2.83
CA SER A 188 -17.83 16.86 2.66
C SER A 188 -17.78 16.48 1.17
N TRP A 189 -16.64 16.00 0.72
CA TRP A 189 -16.36 15.63 -0.66
C TRP A 189 -16.05 14.13 -0.74
N ASN A 190 -16.88 13.37 -1.44
CA ASN A 190 -16.58 11.96 -1.75
C ASN A 190 -15.84 11.93 -3.10
N LEU A 191 -14.54 11.64 -3.06
CA LEU A 191 -13.70 11.70 -4.24
C LEU A 191 -13.56 10.33 -4.88
N VAL A 192 -13.62 10.31 -6.21
CA VAL A 192 -13.26 9.16 -7.06
C VAL A 192 -12.02 9.57 -7.84
N ILE A 193 -10.92 8.85 -7.62
CA ILE A 193 -9.61 9.15 -8.20
C ILE A 193 -9.27 8.09 -9.26
N SER A 194 -8.76 8.50 -10.39
CA SER A 194 -8.34 7.64 -11.51
C SER A 194 -6.93 7.97 -12.02
#